data_8a92161ae12906b0e12f2da086f625ba
#
_entry.id   8a92161ae12906b0e12f2da086f625ba
#
_cell.length_a   1.000
_cell.length_b   1.000
_cell.length_c   1.000
_cell.angle_alpha   90.00
_cell.angle_beta   90.00
_cell.angle_gamma   90.00
#
_symmetry.space_group_name_H-M   'P 1'
#
loop_
_entity.id
_entity.type
_entity.pdbx_description
1 polymer ?
#
loop_
_entity_poly.entity_id
_entity_poly.type
_entity_poly.pdbx_seq_one_letter_code
_entity_poly.pdbx_strand_id
1 'polypeptide(L)'
;MAPLTEARTWGMTMFDQLLCRISFKELRYLGEFTPPATKWSLVTPSAMGGQNWGSASYDPVNRRLFLNDIRLPNVRRLLTRAEYDELIKTEAPTPDGHNLAPMAKTPYAIHSKSYISQLGVPCAQPPFGTISAIDLDSRKIVWQVPAGTAEQLGPLGMKLGLPLTPGMPTYAGSSTTAGGLVFYAATQDYYLRAYDAETGEEIWKYPLPVG
;
A
#
# COMPACT_ATOMS: atom_id res chain seq x y z
N MET A 1 -10.46 0.65 -7.11
CA MET A 1 -10.16 -0.70 -6.54
C MET A 1 -11.49 -1.38 -6.26
N ALA A 2 -11.64 -2.69 -6.45
CA ALA A 2 -12.88 -3.32 -6.03
C ALA A 2 -12.94 -3.37 -4.49
N PRO A 3 -14.12 -3.19 -3.86
CA PRO A 3 -14.26 -3.20 -2.42
C PRO A 3 -13.68 -4.46 -1.77
N LEU A 4 -13.07 -4.33 -0.61
CA LEU A 4 -12.59 -5.46 0.15
C LEU A 4 -13.79 -6.27 0.66
N THR A 5 -13.72 -7.58 0.58
CA THR A 5 -14.76 -8.50 1.08
C THR A 5 -14.09 -9.65 1.82
N GLU A 6 -14.83 -10.38 2.62
CA GLU A 6 -14.31 -11.58 3.30
C GLU A 6 -13.67 -12.56 2.30
N ALA A 7 -14.30 -12.78 1.16
CA ALA A 7 -13.79 -13.69 0.12
C ALA A 7 -12.49 -13.19 -0.55
N ARG A 8 -12.18 -11.91 -0.41
CA ARG A 8 -10.99 -11.27 -0.97
C ARG A 8 -9.90 -11.02 0.06
N THR A 9 -10.06 -11.52 1.27
CA THR A 9 -8.95 -11.55 2.22
C THR A 9 -7.90 -12.55 1.74
N TRP A 10 -6.65 -12.25 2.03
CA TRP A 10 -5.53 -13.03 1.57
C TRP A 10 -4.61 -13.42 2.74
N GLY A 11 -3.81 -14.43 2.55
CA GLY A 11 -2.79 -14.88 3.48
C GLY A 11 -1.80 -15.80 2.77
N MET A 12 -0.61 -15.95 3.30
CA MET A 12 0.46 -16.75 2.70
C MET A 12 0.11 -18.25 2.66
N THR A 13 -0.67 -18.72 3.63
CA THR A 13 -1.15 -20.09 3.73
C THR A 13 -2.66 -20.10 3.92
N MET A 14 -3.31 -21.27 3.78
CA MET A 14 -4.74 -21.41 4.04
C MET A 14 -5.10 -21.06 5.50
N PHE A 15 -4.24 -21.38 6.46
CA PHE A 15 -4.45 -21.05 7.87
C PHE A 15 -4.29 -19.54 8.10
N ASP A 16 -3.29 -18.93 7.51
CA ASP A 16 -3.04 -17.50 7.60
C ASP A 16 -4.20 -16.71 6.97
N GLN A 17 -4.68 -17.15 5.80
CA GLN A 17 -5.87 -16.59 5.16
C GLN A 17 -7.13 -16.74 6.04
N LEU A 18 -7.31 -17.89 6.71
CA LEU A 18 -8.44 -18.09 7.61
C LEU A 18 -8.40 -17.09 8.78
N LEU A 19 -7.23 -16.83 9.36
CA LEU A 19 -7.07 -15.84 10.43
C LEU A 19 -7.37 -14.43 9.92
N CYS A 20 -6.93 -14.07 8.70
CA CYS A 20 -7.30 -12.81 8.07
C CYS A 20 -8.81 -12.68 7.85
N ARG A 21 -9.50 -13.75 7.46
CA ARG A 21 -10.97 -13.76 7.31
C ARG A 21 -11.70 -13.59 8.64
N ILE A 22 -11.23 -14.25 9.69
CA ILE A 22 -11.78 -14.08 11.04
C ILE A 22 -11.61 -12.62 11.48
N SER A 23 -10.40 -12.09 11.38
CA SER A 23 -10.12 -10.69 11.70
C SER A 23 -10.99 -9.72 10.89
N PHE A 24 -11.20 -9.97 9.59
CA PHE A 24 -12.08 -9.14 8.76
C PHE A 24 -13.50 -9.04 9.32
N LYS A 25 -14.08 -10.15 9.82
CA LYS A 25 -15.44 -10.18 10.39
C LYS A 25 -15.55 -9.42 11.70
N GLU A 26 -14.47 -9.31 12.47
CA GLU A 26 -14.43 -8.57 13.71
C GLU A 26 -14.34 -7.06 13.52
N LEU A 27 -13.86 -6.63 12.34
CA LEU A 27 -13.69 -5.23 11.99
C LEU A 27 -15.00 -4.58 11.53
N ARG A 28 -15.13 -3.30 11.84
CA ARG A 28 -16.17 -2.47 11.25
C ARG A 28 -15.70 -2.05 9.86
N TYR A 29 -16.43 -2.43 8.82
CA TYR A 29 -16.17 -2.05 7.44
C TYR A 29 -17.48 -1.74 6.71
N LEU A 30 -17.60 -0.52 6.18
CA LEU A 30 -18.78 -0.01 5.48
C LEU A 30 -18.48 0.29 4.00
N GLY A 31 -17.32 -0.14 3.51
CA GLY A 31 -16.80 0.19 2.19
C GLY A 31 -15.60 1.14 2.26
N GLU A 32 -15.21 1.67 1.11
CA GLU A 32 -14.12 2.65 1.03
C GLU A 32 -14.42 3.89 1.90
N PHE A 33 -13.35 4.47 2.44
CA PHE A 33 -13.43 5.63 3.34
C PHE A 33 -14.24 5.40 4.62
N THR A 34 -14.34 4.15 5.09
CA THR A 34 -14.97 3.86 6.39
C THR A 34 -14.32 4.73 7.48
N PRO A 35 -15.06 5.63 8.14
CA PRO A 35 -14.48 6.49 9.16
C PRO A 35 -14.08 5.67 10.40
N PRO A 36 -12.96 5.99 11.07
CA PRO A 36 -12.61 5.39 12.35
C PRO A 36 -13.71 5.57 13.40
N ALA A 37 -13.88 4.56 14.25
CA ALA A 37 -14.80 4.56 15.38
C ALA A 37 -14.09 4.04 16.63
N THR A 38 -14.76 3.97 17.78
CA THR A 38 -14.21 3.35 19.00
C THR A 38 -13.99 1.85 18.83
N LYS A 39 -14.78 1.19 17.99
CA LYS A 39 -14.51 -0.16 17.49
C LYS A 39 -13.46 -0.11 16.37
N TRP A 40 -12.58 -1.12 16.30
CA TRP A 40 -11.63 -1.26 15.22
C TRP A 40 -12.34 -1.24 13.86
N SER A 41 -11.90 -0.33 13.00
CA SER A 41 -12.46 -0.11 11.67
C SER A 41 -11.39 -0.39 10.61
N LEU A 42 -11.75 -1.13 9.57
CA LEU A 42 -10.92 -1.32 8.39
C LEU A 42 -11.05 -0.09 7.50
N VAL A 43 -9.93 0.51 7.15
CA VAL A 43 -9.84 1.77 6.39
C VAL A 43 -9.12 1.53 5.08
N THR A 44 -9.78 1.81 3.98
CA THR A 44 -9.23 1.76 2.63
C THR A 44 -9.77 2.94 1.81
N PRO A 45 -8.93 3.68 1.07
CA PRO A 45 -7.48 3.67 1.13
C PRO A 45 -6.95 3.88 2.56
N SER A 46 -5.73 3.37 2.82
CA SER A 46 -5.11 3.51 4.13
C SER A 46 -4.61 4.93 4.41
N ALA A 47 -3.98 5.13 5.57
CA ALA A 47 -3.26 6.38 5.85
C ALA A 47 -2.12 6.67 4.87
N MET A 48 -1.60 5.62 4.24
CA MET A 48 -0.58 5.75 3.19
C MET A 48 -1.17 6.32 1.88
N GLY A 49 -2.51 6.41 1.79
CA GLY A 49 -3.22 6.88 0.60
C GLY A 49 -3.25 5.83 -0.52
N GLY A 50 -3.78 6.22 -1.68
CA GLY A 50 -3.61 5.50 -2.93
C GLY A 50 -2.39 6.04 -3.67
N GLN A 51 -2.42 7.32 -4.02
CA GLN A 51 -1.27 8.08 -4.51
C GLN A 51 -0.65 8.90 -3.38
N ASN A 52 0.65 9.20 -3.48
CA ASN A 52 1.35 9.94 -2.45
C ASN A 52 2.34 10.96 -3.06
N TRP A 53 3.36 11.34 -2.31
CA TRP A 53 4.33 12.40 -2.59
C TRP A 53 4.99 12.34 -3.98
N GLY A 54 5.18 11.13 -4.52
CA GLY A 54 5.81 10.94 -5.83
C GLY A 54 5.01 11.55 -6.98
N SER A 55 3.73 11.86 -6.77
CA SER A 55 2.86 12.43 -7.79
C SER A 55 2.78 11.53 -9.04
N ALA A 56 2.76 12.15 -10.23
CA ALA A 56 2.65 11.46 -11.51
C ALA A 56 3.61 12.10 -12.52
N SER A 57 4.05 11.33 -13.51
CA SER A 57 4.77 11.85 -14.66
C SER A 57 3.86 11.91 -15.90
N TYR A 58 4.11 12.87 -16.78
CA TYR A 58 3.27 13.14 -17.93
C TYR A 58 4.09 13.10 -19.23
N ASP A 59 3.59 12.34 -20.19
CA ASP A 59 4.06 12.33 -21.57
C ASP A 59 3.16 13.26 -22.40
N PRO A 60 3.68 14.43 -22.83
CA PRO A 60 2.91 15.39 -23.61
C PRO A 60 2.68 14.95 -25.06
N VAL A 61 3.51 14.06 -25.60
CA VAL A 61 3.41 13.60 -26.98
C VAL A 61 2.25 12.62 -27.14
N ASN A 62 2.23 11.58 -26.29
CA ASN A 62 1.20 10.55 -26.31
C ASN A 62 0.03 10.85 -25.37
N ARG A 63 0.06 12.00 -24.68
CA ARG A 63 -0.96 12.46 -23.71
C ARG A 63 -1.26 11.40 -22.64
N ARG A 64 -0.21 10.76 -22.12
CA ARG A 64 -0.29 9.72 -21.07
C ARG A 64 0.19 10.21 -19.73
N LEU A 65 -0.53 9.84 -18.69
CA LEU A 65 -0.18 10.09 -17.30
C LEU A 65 0.24 8.77 -16.66
N PHE A 66 1.45 8.73 -16.08
CA PHE A 66 1.95 7.57 -15.35
C PHE A 66 1.93 7.85 -13.87
N LEU A 67 1.37 6.92 -13.11
CA LEU A 67 1.22 7.06 -11.66
C LEU A 67 1.29 5.70 -10.98
N ASN A 68 1.70 5.70 -9.73
CA ASN A 68 1.65 4.53 -8.86
C ASN A 68 0.51 4.66 -7.85
N ASP A 69 0.01 3.53 -7.38
CA ASP A 69 -0.94 3.48 -6.29
C ASP A 69 -0.54 2.45 -5.21
N ILE A 70 -0.90 2.76 -3.97
CA ILE A 70 -0.73 1.91 -2.80
C ILE A 70 -2.08 1.27 -2.48
N ARG A 71 -2.09 -0.04 -2.27
CA ARG A 71 -3.32 -0.83 -2.08
C ARG A 71 -3.36 -1.56 -0.74
N LEU A 72 -2.66 -1.04 0.24
CA LEU A 72 -2.66 -1.62 1.58
C LEU A 72 -3.77 -0.98 2.43
N PRO A 73 -4.68 -1.77 2.98
CA PRO A 73 -5.59 -1.30 4.01
C PRO A 73 -4.88 -1.18 5.36
N ASN A 74 -5.44 -0.37 6.25
CA ASN A 74 -5.06 -0.38 7.66
C ASN A 74 -6.30 -0.49 8.56
N VAL A 75 -6.08 -0.79 9.82
CA VAL A 75 -7.13 -0.80 10.84
C VAL A 75 -6.91 0.36 11.81
N ARG A 76 -8.01 1.02 12.18
CA ARG A 76 -7.99 2.19 13.05
C ARG A 76 -9.10 2.17 14.06
N ARG A 77 -8.82 2.71 15.25
CA ARG A 77 -9.84 3.02 16.24
C ARG A 77 -9.58 4.36 16.92
N LEU A 78 -10.64 4.95 17.41
CA LEU A 78 -10.57 6.10 18.29
C LEU A 78 -10.43 5.60 19.73
N LEU A 79 -9.51 6.21 20.46
CA LEU A 79 -9.32 6.03 21.90
C LEU A 79 -9.79 7.29 22.61
N THR A 80 -10.33 7.16 23.80
CA THR A 80 -10.42 8.28 24.73
C THR A 80 -9.02 8.71 25.17
N ARG A 81 -8.87 9.91 25.72
CA ARG A 81 -7.57 10.37 26.24
C ARG A 81 -7.06 9.47 27.37
N ALA A 82 -7.94 9.00 28.24
CA ALA A 82 -7.56 8.08 29.30
C ALA A 82 -7.03 6.74 28.78
N GLU A 83 -7.70 6.14 27.76
CA GLU A 83 -7.21 4.93 27.11
C GLU A 83 -5.87 5.15 26.41
N TYR A 84 -5.68 6.31 25.80
CA TYR A 84 -4.40 6.69 25.17
C TYR A 84 -3.29 6.77 26.22
N ASP A 85 -3.51 7.48 27.34
CA ASP A 85 -2.53 7.67 28.40
C ASP A 85 -2.13 6.34 29.07
N GLU A 86 -3.00 5.37 29.13
CA GLU A 86 -2.67 4.01 29.59
C GLU A 86 -1.88 3.25 28.52
N LEU A 87 -2.31 3.32 27.27
CA LEU A 87 -1.73 2.52 26.18
C LEU A 87 -0.28 2.93 25.88
N ILE A 88 0.06 4.22 25.94
CA ILE A 88 1.43 4.69 25.70
C ILE A 88 2.46 4.21 26.73
N LYS A 89 2.01 3.67 27.87
CA LYS A 89 2.90 3.07 28.89
C LYS A 89 3.46 1.72 28.41
N THR A 90 2.76 1.05 27.52
CA THR A 90 3.10 -0.30 27.03
C THR A 90 3.38 -0.35 25.54
N GLU A 91 2.78 0.52 24.76
CA GLU A 91 2.96 0.63 23.32
C GLU A 91 3.51 2.03 22.98
N ALA A 92 4.79 2.12 22.68
CA ALA A 92 5.41 3.41 22.33
C ALA A 92 4.85 3.91 20.98
N PRO A 93 4.51 5.20 20.85
CA PRO A 93 4.25 5.82 19.57
C PRO A 93 5.46 5.67 18.63
N THR A 94 5.21 5.41 17.36
CA THR A 94 6.27 5.50 16.35
C THR A 94 6.76 6.95 16.25
N PRO A 95 8.04 7.19 15.85
CA PRO A 95 8.58 8.56 15.76
C PRO A 95 7.74 9.51 14.89
N ASP A 96 7.08 8.98 13.88
CA ASP A 96 6.16 9.70 13.00
C ASP A 96 4.72 9.80 13.54
N GLY A 97 4.41 9.15 14.67
CA GLY A 97 3.08 9.12 15.28
C GLY A 97 2.01 8.36 14.49
N HIS A 98 2.41 7.61 13.48
CA HIS A 98 1.44 6.95 12.59
C HIS A 98 0.66 5.80 13.26
N ASN A 99 1.21 5.16 14.29
CA ASN A 99 0.51 4.08 15.00
C ASN A 99 -0.41 4.62 16.11
N LEU A 100 0.03 5.64 16.85
CA LEU A 100 -0.64 6.11 18.05
C LEU A 100 -0.40 7.60 18.24
N ALA A 101 -1.44 8.42 18.08
CA ALA A 101 -1.31 9.86 18.16
C ALA A 101 -2.53 10.53 18.82
N PRO A 102 -2.33 11.54 19.67
CA PRO A 102 -3.41 12.35 20.17
C PRO A 102 -3.96 13.24 19.07
N MET A 103 -5.27 13.37 18.99
CA MET A 103 -5.95 14.24 18.04
C MET A 103 -6.13 15.62 18.68
N ALA A 104 -5.45 16.64 18.14
CA ALA A 104 -5.49 17.99 18.68
C ALA A 104 -6.93 18.55 18.75
N LYS A 105 -7.26 19.25 19.85
CA LYS A 105 -8.56 19.87 20.10
C LYS A 105 -9.75 18.92 20.09
N THR A 106 -9.52 17.61 20.29
CA THR A 106 -10.59 16.61 20.43
C THR A 106 -10.41 15.79 21.71
N PRO A 107 -11.45 15.13 22.24
CA PRO A 107 -11.32 14.23 23.37
C PRO A 107 -10.72 12.87 23.00
N TYR A 108 -10.25 12.69 21.77
CA TYR A 108 -9.81 11.41 21.23
C TYR A 108 -8.32 11.39 20.89
N ALA A 109 -7.80 10.18 20.76
CA ALA A 109 -6.58 9.82 20.10
C ALA A 109 -6.88 8.79 19.01
N ILE A 110 -5.99 8.64 18.04
CA ILE A 110 -6.09 7.61 17.00
C ILE A 110 -5.09 6.49 17.29
N HIS A 111 -5.54 5.24 17.17
CA HIS A 111 -4.70 4.05 17.17
C HIS A 111 -4.82 3.38 15.80
N SER A 112 -3.68 3.22 15.13
CA SER A 112 -3.58 2.69 13.77
C SER A 112 -2.64 1.50 13.72
N LYS A 113 -3.02 0.47 12.97
CA LYS A 113 -2.18 -0.70 12.69
C LYS A 113 -2.32 -1.09 11.23
N SER A 114 -1.26 -1.65 10.65
CA SER A 114 -1.36 -2.28 9.33
C SER A 114 -2.30 -3.48 9.41
N TYR A 115 -3.11 -3.71 8.37
CA TYR A 115 -3.95 -4.89 8.26
C TYR A 115 -3.13 -6.05 7.69
N ILE A 116 -2.32 -6.63 8.55
CA ILE A 116 -1.38 -7.72 8.25
C ILE A 116 -1.69 -8.95 9.09
N SER A 117 -1.31 -10.10 8.59
CA SER A 117 -1.42 -11.40 9.26
C SER A 117 -0.34 -11.61 10.32
N GLN A 118 -0.42 -12.71 11.04
CA GLN A 118 0.63 -13.11 12.00
C GLN A 118 1.97 -13.44 11.32
N LEU A 119 1.96 -13.78 10.04
CA LEU A 119 3.17 -13.97 9.24
C LEU A 119 3.76 -12.66 8.69
N GLY A 120 3.16 -11.50 9.03
CA GLY A 120 3.63 -10.20 8.59
C GLY A 120 3.29 -9.86 7.13
N VAL A 121 2.36 -10.57 6.52
CA VAL A 121 1.91 -10.32 5.15
C VAL A 121 0.55 -9.61 5.14
N PRO A 122 0.26 -8.74 4.14
CA PRO A 122 -1.02 -8.06 4.08
C PRO A 122 -2.20 -9.04 3.98
N CYS A 123 -3.26 -8.80 4.75
CA CYS A 123 -4.51 -9.56 4.69
C CYS A 123 -5.39 -9.20 3.48
N ALA A 124 -4.96 -8.32 2.61
CA ALA A 124 -5.60 -7.97 1.35
C ALA A 124 -4.94 -8.71 0.19
N GLN A 125 -5.69 -8.98 -0.87
CA GLN A 125 -5.13 -9.60 -2.08
C GLN A 125 -4.11 -8.66 -2.76
N PRO A 126 -2.98 -9.18 -3.25
CA PRO A 126 -2.08 -8.43 -4.11
C PRO A 126 -2.80 -8.03 -5.43
N PRO A 127 -2.30 -7.03 -6.17
CA PRO A 127 -1.05 -6.32 -5.93
C PRO A 127 -1.17 -5.27 -4.81
N PHE A 128 -0.09 -5.12 -3.99
CA PHE A 128 -0.03 -4.14 -2.90
C PHE A 128 0.41 -2.75 -3.36
N GLY A 129 1.02 -2.68 -4.52
CA GLY A 129 1.36 -1.46 -5.24
C GLY A 129 1.38 -1.72 -6.73
N THR A 130 0.93 -0.75 -7.52
CA THR A 130 0.94 -0.83 -8.98
C THR A 130 1.51 0.44 -9.59
N ILE A 131 1.99 0.33 -10.82
CA ILE A 131 2.21 1.45 -11.72
C ILE A 131 1.22 1.34 -12.87
N SER A 132 0.69 2.47 -13.32
CA SER A 132 -0.38 2.52 -14.32
C SER A 132 -0.11 3.63 -15.33
N ALA A 133 -0.51 3.42 -16.58
CA ALA A 133 -0.66 4.47 -17.57
C ALA A 133 -2.13 4.79 -17.81
N ILE A 134 -2.45 6.07 -17.78
CA ILE A 134 -3.78 6.60 -18.12
C ILE A 134 -3.65 7.41 -19.42
N ASP A 135 -4.43 7.04 -20.40
CA ASP A 135 -4.61 7.83 -21.61
C ASP A 135 -5.60 8.96 -21.32
N LEU A 136 -5.16 10.21 -21.51
CA LEU A 136 -5.94 11.39 -21.16
C LEU A 136 -7.03 11.72 -22.19
N ASP A 137 -6.95 11.22 -23.39
CA ASP A 137 -7.97 11.44 -24.43
C ASP A 137 -9.14 10.48 -24.22
N SER A 138 -8.87 9.20 -24.05
CA SER A 138 -9.90 8.20 -23.74
C SER A 138 -10.32 8.18 -22.27
N ARG A 139 -9.53 8.76 -21.37
CA ARG A 139 -9.70 8.74 -19.90
C ARG A 139 -9.73 7.33 -19.32
N LYS A 140 -8.96 6.42 -19.92
CA LYS A 140 -8.89 5.02 -19.51
C LYS A 140 -7.49 4.64 -19.06
N ILE A 141 -7.41 3.67 -18.17
CA ILE A 141 -6.16 2.97 -17.89
C ILE A 141 -5.82 2.14 -19.12
N VAL A 142 -4.66 2.42 -19.71
CA VAL A 142 -4.14 1.70 -20.89
C VAL A 142 -3.51 0.39 -20.46
N TRP A 143 -2.69 0.48 -19.39
CA TRP A 143 -2.09 -0.67 -18.73
C TRP A 143 -1.92 -0.40 -17.24
N GLN A 144 -1.85 -1.48 -16.48
CA GLN A 144 -1.56 -1.46 -15.04
C GLN A 144 -0.82 -2.73 -14.67
N VAL A 145 0.35 -2.59 -14.06
CA VAL A 145 1.20 -3.72 -13.67
C VAL A 145 1.59 -3.61 -12.18
N PRO A 146 1.82 -4.73 -11.48
CA PRO A 146 2.40 -4.72 -10.15
C PRO A 146 3.78 -4.06 -10.18
N ALA A 147 4.08 -3.17 -9.21
CA ALA A 147 5.35 -2.49 -9.11
C ALA A 147 6.17 -3.08 -7.96
N GLY A 148 7.28 -3.74 -8.27
CA GLY A 148 8.18 -4.36 -7.29
C GLY A 148 7.87 -5.81 -6.93
N THR A 149 8.87 -6.44 -6.31
CA THR A 149 8.89 -7.86 -5.97
C THR A 149 9.01 -8.09 -4.47
N ALA A 150 8.72 -9.31 -4.00
CA ALA A 150 8.94 -9.74 -2.63
C ALA A 150 10.35 -10.31 -2.40
N GLU A 151 11.29 -10.09 -3.32
CA GLU A 151 12.63 -10.67 -3.28
C GLU A 151 13.39 -10.33 -1.98
N GLN A 152 13.30 -9.10 -1.52
CA GLN A 152 13.98 -8.60 -0.33
C GLN A 152 13.13 -8.63 0.94
N LEU A 153 11.81 -8.73 0.80
CA LEU A 153 10.86 -8.67 1.92
C LEU A 153 9.78 -9.74 1.75
N GLY A 154 9.85 -10.77 2.54
CA GLY A 154 8.86 -11.84 2.63
C GLY A 154 8.26 -11.97 4.03
N PRO A 155 7.58 -13.07 4.31
CA PRO A 155 7.00 -13.36 5.61
C PRO A 155 8.01 -13.20 6.75
N LEU A 156 7.55 -12.60 7.86
CA LEU A 156 8.38 -12.32 9.04
C LEU A 156 9.65 -11.49 8.75
N GLY A 157 9.63 -10.69 7.67
CA GLY A 157 10.76 -9.86 7.26
C GLY A 157 11.94 -10.64 6.66
N MET A 158 11.76 -11.92 6.34
CA MET A 158 12.80 -12.72 5.72
C MET A 158 12.97 -12.36 4.24
N LYS A 159 14.23 -12.39 3.77
CA LYS A 159 14.49 -12.30 2.34
C LYS A 159 14.09 -13.60 1.67
N LEU A 160 13.14 -13.53 0.73
CA LEU A 160 12.69 -14.72 0.00
C LEU A 160 13.67 -15.13 -1.08
N GLY A 161 14.38 -14.19 -1.68
CA GLY A 161 15.21 -14.45 -2.87
C GLY A 161 14.42 -14.91 -4.09
N LEU A 162 13.09 -14.87 -4.03
CA LEU A 162 12.21 -15.26 -5.13
C LEU A 162 11.60 -14.00 -5.78
N PRO A 163 11.61 -13.88 -7.10
CA PRO A 163 11.09 -12.72 -7.83
C PRO A 163 9.57 -12.74 -7.95
N LEU A 164 8.86 -13.08 -6.86
CA LEU A 164 7.41 -12.97 -6.81
C LEU A 164 7.00 -11.50 -6.93
N THR A 165 6.04 -11.20 -7.77
CA THR A 165 5.60 -9.84 -8.09
C THR A 165 4.28 -9.47 -7.43
N PRO A 166 4.20 -9.40 -6.09
CA PRO A 166 2.97 -8.99 -5.42
C PRO A 166 2.70 -7.48 -5.55
N GLY A 167 3.63 -6.74 -6.18
CA GLY A 167 3.67 -5.29 -6.12
C GLY A 167 3.98 -4.79 -4.71
N MET A 168 4.77 -3.75 -4.58
CA MET A 168 5.19 -3.21 -3.29
C MET A 168 4.68 -1.78 -3.14
N PRO A 169 4.21 -1.40 -1.95
CA PRO A 169 3.81 -0.02 -1.70
C PRO A 169 5.04 0.89 -1.76
N THR A 170 4.88 2.07 -2.36
CA THR A 170 5.93 3.07 -2.43
C THR A 170 5.36 4.48 -2.49
N TYR A 171 6.07 5.43 -1.89
CA TYR A 171 5.76 6.85 -1.93
C TYR A 171 6.43 7.58 -3.10
N ALA A 172 7.36 6.92 -3.78
CA ALA A 172 8.04 7.50 -4.94
C ALA A 172 7.11 7.65 -6.14
N GLY A 173 7.50 8.53 -7.05
CA GLY A 173 6.85 8.69 -8.35
C GLY A 173 7.66 8.11 -9.48
N SER A 174 7.12 8.25 -10.67
CA SER A 174 7.79 7.88 -11.92
C SER A 174 8.39 9.12 -12.60
N SER A 175 9.29 8.86 -13.55
CA SER A 175 9.79 9.84 -14.52
C SER A 175 9.67 9.26 -15.90
N THR A 176 9.13 10.03 -16.86
CA THR A 176 9.01 9.60 -18.26
C THR A 176 9.99 10.32 -19.16
N THR A 177 10.36 9.69 -20.26
CA THR A 177 11.27 10.23 -21.28
C THR A 177 10.59 10.33 -22.63
N ALA A 178 11.07 11.24 -23.48
CA ALA A 178 10.61 11.35 -24.87
C ALA A 178 10.88 10.09 -25.71
N GLY A 179 11.78 9.22 -25.27
CA GLY A 179 12.08 7.94 -25.91
C GLY A 179 11.14 6.80 -25.53
N GLY A 180 10.03 7.07 -24.83
CA GLY A 180 9.03 6.06 -24.50
C GLY A 180 9.39 5.18 -23.30
N LEU A 181 10.22 5.66 -22.36
CA LEU A 181 10.57 4.95 -21.14
C LEU A 181 9.90 5.60 -19.93
N VAL A 182 9.48 4.77 -18.98
CA VAL A 182 9.01 5.18 -17.66
C VAL A 182 9.95 4.61 -16.61
N PHE A 183 10.75 5.47 -15.97
CA PHE A 183 11.61 5.09 -14.86
C PHE A 183 10.84 5.12 -13.54
N TYR A 184 11.08 4.10 -12.72
CA TYR A 184 10.44 3.96 -11.43
C TYR A 184 11.37 3.27 -10.41
N ALA A 185 11.42 3.79 -9.19
CA ALA A 185 12.29 3.29 -8.13
C ALA A 185 11.59 3.32 -6.76
N ALA A 186 12.39 3.14 -5.69
CA ALA A 186 11.96 3.19 -4.29
C ALA A 186 10.92 2.11 -3.93
N THR A 187 10.96 0.97 -4.61
CA THR A 187 10.29 -0.25 -4.16
C THR A 187 11.17 -0.98 -3.14
N GLN A 188 10.55 -1.67 -2.19
CA GLN A 188 11.26 -2.36 -1.09
C GLN A 188 12.18 -3.50 -1.55
N ASP A 189 12.22 -3.80 -2.81
CA ASP A 189 13.14 -4.75 -3.43
C ASP A 189 14.42 -4.08 -4.00
N TYR A 190 14.55 -2.77 -3.82
CA TYR A 190 15.74 -1.97 -4.11
C TYR A 190 16.14 -1.93 -5.59
N TYR A 191 15.17 -1.93 -6.51
CA TYR A 191 15.44 -1.81 -7.93
C TYR A 191 15.01 -0.45 -8.51
N LEU A 192 15.87 0.14 -9.34
CA LEU A 192 15.46 1.09 -10.36
C LEU A 192 15.01 0.31 -11.58
N ARG A 193 13.82 0.61 -12.09
CA ARG A 193 13.22 -0.06 -13.24
C ARG A 193 12.96 0.91 -14.37
N ALA A 194 13.01 0.39 -15.60
CA ALA A 194 12.48 1.05 -16.77
C ALA A 194 11.38 0.18 -17.38
N TYR A 195 10.22 0.80 -17.55
CA TYR A 195 9.07 0.22 -18.22
C TYR A 195 8.91 0.83 -19.60
N ASP A 196 8.44 0.05 -20.56
CA ASP A 196 7.94 0.55 -21.82
C ASP A 196 6.68 1.39 -21.56
N ALA A 197 6.65 2.62 -22.04
CA ALA A 197 5.55 3.57 -21.79
C ALA A 197 4.25 3.18 -22.50
N GLU A 198 4.33 2.35 -23.55
CA GLU A 198 3.16 1.93 -24.32
C GLU A 198 2.50 0.68 -23.74
N THR A 199 3.31 -0.28 -23.28
CA THR A 199 2.85 -1.62 -22.89
C THR A 199 2.87 -1.86 -21.38
N GLY A 200 3.71 -1.13 -20.62
CA GLY A 200 3.96 -1.37 -19.22
C GLY A 200 4.89 -2.56 -18.95
N GLU A 201 5.54 -3.11 -19.96
CA GLU A 201 6.53 -4.17 -19.81
C GLU A 201 7.78 -3.65 -19.09
N GLU A 202 8.27 -4.39 -18.07
CA GLU A 202 9.56 -4.10 -17.44
C GLU A 202 10.67 -4.55 -18.37
N ILE A 203 11.32 -3.60 -19.04
CA ILE A 203 12.36 -3.87 -20.05
C ILE A 203 13.77 -3.82 -19.48
N TRP A 204 13.94 -3.23 -18.30
CA TRP A 204 15.23 -3.14 -17.64
C TRP A 204 15.08 -2.89 -16.15
N LYS A 205 16.02 -3.42 -15.36
CA LYS A 205 16.16 -3.09 -13.93
C LYS A 205 17.61 -3.12 -13.48
N TYR A 206 17.91 -2.33 -12.47
CA TYR A 206 19.23 -2.27 -11.83
C TYR A 206 19.10 -2.18 -10.32
N PRO A 207 19.87 -2.96 -9.53
CA PRO A 207 19.81 -2.92 -8.08
C PRO A 207 20.39 -1.61 -7.54
N LEU A 208 19.69 -1.01 -6.59
CA LEU A 208 20.15 0.17 -5.86
C LEU A 208 20.74 -0.24 -4.51
N PRO A 209 21.65 0.56 -3.94
CA PRO A 209 22.22 0.29 -2.62
C PRO A 209 21.20 0.43 -1.49
N VAL A 210 20.11 1.18 -1.71
CA VAL A 210 19.00 1.40 -0.78
C VAL A 210 17.68 1.46 -1.56
N GLY A 211 16.56 1.18 -0.89
CA GLY A 211 15.20 1.24 -1.45
C GLY A 211 14.41 2.44 -0.95
#